data_bd7ef2da430237201e72046389a3d419
#
_entry.id   bd7ef2da430237201e72046389a3d419
#
_cell.length_a   1.000
_cell.length_b   1.000
_cell.length_c   1.000
_cell.angle_alpha   90.00
_cell.angle_beta   90.00
_cell.angle_gamma   90.00
#
_symmetry.space_group_name_H-M   'P 1'
#
loop_
_entity.id
_entity.type
_entity.pdbx_description
1 polymer ?
#
loop_
_entity_poly.entity_id
_entity_poly.type
_entity_poly.pdbx_seq_one_letter_code
_entity_poly.pdbx_strand_id
1 'polypeptide(L)'
;LVEAQLAATAPLKEEPVRSIYADPKGHFEALCTLAQEDPALDAMLHTTVAFTMAQASTQPNVLPSHAAVGLSVRILQGDTVESVERRLQGFLPEGVKIRHISGKDPVPASTPDSDSYRLLTKILHAVYGNELLAIPFLMLGATDTRYYKPITDTVLLFTGHVHDNRWGAAHQVNEHIPVDAL
;
A
#
# COMPACT_ATOMS: atom_id res chain seq x y z
N LEU A 1 6.68 2.66 9.21
CA LEU A 1 5.88 3.70 8.56
C LEU A 1 4.40 3.58 8.94
N VAL A 2 3.79 2.38 8.83
CA VAL A 2 2.36 2.16 9.16
C VAL A 2 2.04 2.57 10.60
N GLU A 3 2.85 2.17 11.58
CA GLU A 3 2.67 2.60 12.97
C GLU A 3 2.66 4.13 13.12
N ALA A 4 3.59 4.81 12.46
CA ALA A 4 3.65 6.27 12.49
C ALA A 4 2.42 6.92 11.82
N GLN A 5 1.91 6.31 10.75
CA GLN A 5 0.68 6.75 10.10
C GLN A 5 -0.53 6.59 11.02
N LEU A 6 -0.70 5.42 11.63
CA LEU A 6 -1.80 5.17 12.57
C LEU A 6 -1.75 6.10 13.78
N ALA A 7 -0.59 6.20 14.42
CA ALA A 7 -0.40 7.08 15.57
C ALA A 7 -0.69 8.56 15.24
N ALA A 8 -0.22 9.05 14.08
CA ALA A 8 -0.51 10.41 13.63
C ALA A 8 -2.00 10.63 13.30
N THR A 9 -2.71 9.57 12.90
CA THR A 9 -4.15 9.61 12.59
C THR A 9 -5.04 9.45 13.82
N ALA A 10 -4.53 8.87 14.90
CA ALA A 10 -5.29 8.58 16.12
C ALA A 10 -6.10 9.78 16.66
N PRO A 11 -5.56 11.03 16.72
CA PRO A 11 -6.33 12.18 17.20
C PRO A 11 -7.61 12.48 16.41
N LEU A 12 -7.70 11.99 15.17
CA LEU A 12 -8.85 12.19 14.27
C LEU A 12 -9.93 11.11 14.45
N LYS A 13 -9.71 10.11 15.30
CA LYS A 13 -10.60 8.98 15.52
C LYS A 13 -11.32 9.07 16.86
N GLU A 14 -12.46 8.42 16.93
CA GLU A 14 -13.19 8.19 18.17
C GLU A 14 -12.77 6.90 18.84
N GLU A 15 -13.11 6.73 20.12
CA GLU A 15 -12.89 5.47 20.82
C GLU A 15 -13.83 4.36 20.30
N PRO A 16 -13.39 3.10 20.21
CA PRO A 16 -12.08 2.58 20.67
C PRO A 16 -10.95 2.71 19.64
N VAL A 17 -11.22 3.16 18.42
CA VAL A 17 -10.26 3.21 17.31
C VAL A 17 -9.07 4.13 17.63
N ARG A 18 -9.32 5.22 18.36
CA ARG A 18 -8.27 6.15 18.81
C ARG A 18 -7.19 5.44 19.61
N SER A 19 -7.58 4.68 20.62
CA SER A 19 -6.64 3.94 21.47
C SER A 19 -5.87 2.87 20.68
N ILE A 20 -6.53 2.16 19.77
CA ILE A 20 -5.91 1.15 18.92
C ILE A 20 -4.86 1.79 18.00
N TYR A 21 -5.17 2.93 17.39
CA TYR A 21 -4.25 3.62 16.48
C TYR A 21 -3.10 4.30 17.22
N ALA A 22 -3.30 4.75 18.46
CA ALA A 22 -2.25 5.34 19.28
C ALA A 22 -1.18 4.32 19.72
N ASP A 23 -1.58 3.07 19.95
CA ASP A 23 -0.68 1.96 20.27
C ASP A 23 -1.05 0.70 19.47
N PRO A 24 -0.72 0.65 18.17
CA PRO A 24 -1.10 -0.46 17.31
C PRO A 24 -0.42 -1.79 17.68
N LYS A 25 0.72 -1.77 18.35
CA LYS A 25 1.39 -2.99 18.84
C LYS A 25 0.71 -3.56 20.07
N GLY A 26 0.38 -2.71 21.02
CA GLY A 26 -0.34 -3.12 22.24
C GLY A 26 -1.77 -3.59 21.96
N HIS A 27 -2.36 -3.16 20.83
CA HIS A 27 -3.73 -3.50 20.42
C HIS A 27 -3.78 -4.29 19.10
N PHE A 28 -2.77 -5.10 18.80
CA PHE A 28 -2.62 -5.73 17.47
C PHE A 28 -3.81 -6.61 17.07
N GLU A 29 -4.37 -7.40 17.98
CA GLU A 29 -5.56 -8.23 17.70
C GLU A 29 -6.79 -7.38 17.33
N ALA A 30 -7.02 -6.30 18.08
CA ALA A 30 -8.09 -5.36 17.78
C ALA A 30 -7.87 -4.63 16.45
N LEU A 31 -6.63 -4.28 16.14
CA LEU A 31 -6.27 -3.70 14.85
C LEU A 31 -6.55 -4.66 13.69
N CYS A 32 -6.21 -5.94 13.84
CA CYS A 32 -6.53 -6.97 12.84
C CYS A 32 -8.05 -7.15 12.66
N THR A 33 -8.82 -7.01 13.74
CA THR A 33 -10.28 -7.07 13.66
C THR A 33 -10.84 -5.88 12.88
N LEU A 34 -10.34 -4.67 13.13
CA LEU A 34 -10.74 -3.49 12.36
C LEU A 34 -10.38 -3.61 10.88
N ALA A 35 -9.23 -4.21 10.58
CA ALA A 35 -8.77 -4.39 9.21
C ALA A 35 -9.66 -5.32 8.39
N GLN A 36 -10.39 -6.26 9.00
CA GLN A 36 -11.33 -7.13 8.31
C GLN A 36 -12.50 -6.36 7.68
N GLU A 37 -12.84 -5.19 8.22
CA GLU A 37 -13.92 -4.33 7.74
C GLU A 37 -13.40 -3.15 6.88
N ASP A 38 -12.08 -2.90 6.88
CA ASP A 38 -11.43 -1.82 6.13
C ASP A 38 -10.33 -2.39 5.22
N PRO A 39 -10.63 -2.62 3.92
CA PRO A 39 -9.66 -3.16 2.96
C PRO A 39 -8.39 -2.30 2.79
N ALA A 40 -8.47 -1.00 3.03
CA ALA A 40 -7.30 -0.13 2.94
C ALA A 40 -6.37 -0.33 4.14
N LEU A 41 -6.94 -0.43 5.34
CA LEU A 41 -6.19 -0.77 6.55
C LEU A 41 -5.59 -2.18 6.44
N ASP A 42 -6.37 -3.15 5.97
CA ASP A 42 -5.94 -4.53 5.76
C ASP A 42 -4.71 -4.60 4.83
N ALA A 43 -4.75 -3.91 3.69
CA ALA A 43 -3.65 -3.85 2.73
C ALA A 43 -2.38 -3.16 3.27
N MET A 44 -2.48 -2.35 4.33
CA MET A 44 -1.32 -1.77 5.00
C MET A 44 -0.65 -2.72 5.99
N LEU A 45 -1.33 -3.77 6.43
CA LEU A 45 -0.86 -4.67 7.49
C LEU A 45 -0.20 -5.94 6.95
N HIS A 46 -0.46 -6.34 5.70
CA HIS A 46 0.12 -7.56 5.13
C HIS A 46 0.32 -7.50 3.61
N THR A 47 1.09 -8.45 3.09
CA THR A 47 1.24 -8.66 1.65
C THR A 47 -0.07 -9.18 1.07
N THR A 48 -0.62 -8.48 0.06
CA THR A 48 -1.88 -8.86 -0.57
C THR A 48 -1.66 -9.65 -1.86
N VAL A 49 -2.57 -10.58 -2.13
CA VAL A 49 -2.56 -11.45 -3.32
C VAL A 49 -3.92 -11.38 -4.02
N ALA A 50 -3.93 -10.99 -5.29
CA ALA A 50 -5.13 -10.95 -6.11
C ALA A 50 -5.02 -11.91 -7.30
N PHE A 51 -6.07 -12.67 -7.55
CA PHE A 51 -6.21 -13.49 -8.74
C PHE A 51 -6.65 -12.59 -9.90
N THR A 52 -5.78 -12.41 -10.89
CA THR A 52 -6.01 -11.44 -11.97
C THR A 52 -6.20 -12.06 -13.34
N MET A 53 -5.74 -13.29 -13.52
CA MET A 53 -5.83 -14.00 -14.79
C MET A 53 -6.08 -15.49 -14.55
N ALA A 54 -6.80 -16.12 -15.47
CA ALA A 54 -6.93 -17.58 -15.53
C ALA A 54 -6.91 -18.02 -16.98
N GLN A 55 -6.18 -19.08 -17.27
CA GLN A 55 -6.10 -19.69 -18.60
C GLN A 55 -6.24 -21.22 -18.45
N ALA A 56 -7.03 -21.82 -19.34
CA ALA A 56 -7.23 -23.26 -19.41
C ALA A 56 -7.60 -23.66 -20.84
N SER A 57 -8.63 -24.49 -21.07
CA SER A 57 -9.08 -24.84 -22.40
C SER A 57 -9.69 -23.64 -23.13
N THR A 58 -9.51 -23.60 -24.46
CA THR A 58 -10.20 -22.67 -25.36
C THR A 58 -11.47 -23.26 -25.95
N GLN A 59 -11.77 -24.54 -25.66
CA GLN A 59 -12.96 -25.24 -26.14
C GLN A 59 -13.79 -25.75 -24.96
N PRO A 60 -15.12 -25.62 -25.01
CA PRO A 60 -15.99 -25.96 -23.88
C PRO A 60 -16.04 -27.46 -23.55
N ASN A 61 -15.72 -28.31 -24.50
CA ASN A 61 -15.80 -29.77 -24.40
C ASN A 61 -14.44 -30.47 -24.37
N VAL A 62 -13.34 -29.73 -24.18
CA VAL A 62 -11.98 -30.27 -24.16
C VAL A 62 -11.31 -29.96 -22.83
N LEU A 63 -10.84 -30.99 -22.13
CA LEU A 63 -10.04 -30.81 -20.94
C LEU A 63 -8.67 -30.24 -21.29
N PRO A 64 -8.21 -29.20 -20.61
CA PRO A 64 -6.92 -28.58 -20.87
C PRO A 64 -5.77 -29.51 -20.44
N SER A 65 -4.73 -29.57 -21.24
CA SER A 65 -3.47 -30.22 -20.84
C SER A 65 -2.65 -29.35 -19.89
N HIS A 66 -2.93 -28.05 -19.88
CA HIS A 66 -2.29 -27.05 -19.04
C HIS A 66 -3.32 -26.06 -18.54
N ALA A 67 -3.16 -25.63 -17.30
CA ALA A 67 -3.91 -24.52 -16.74
C ALA A 67 -2.95 -23.58 -16.01
N ALA A 68 -3.24 -22.30 -16.02
CA ALA A 68 -2.45 -21.29 -15.33
C ALA A 68 -3.36 -20.24 -14.68
N VAL A 69 -2.95 -19.76 -13.51
CA VAL A 69 -3.58 -18.66 -12.81
C VAL A 69 -2.52 -17.58 -12.60
N GLY A 70 -2.85 -16.34 -12.99
CA GLY A 70 -2.00 -15.18 -12.76
C GLY A 70 -2.35 -14.54 -11.43
N LEU A 71 -1.33 -14.30 -10.62
CA LEU A 71 -1.43 -13.59 -9.34
C LEU A 71 -0.77 -12.22 -9.46
N SER A 72 -1.45 -11.18 -9.02
CA SER A 72 -0.87 -9.88 -8.75
C SER A 72 -0.62 -9.77 -7.25
N VAL A 73 0.64 -9.57 -6.87
CA VAL A 73 1.04 -9.52 -5.46
C VAL A 73 1.56 -8.14 -5.13
N ARG A 74 1.05 -7.54 -4.05
CA ARG A 74 1.58 -6.31 -3.46
C ARG A 74 2.34 -6.69 -2.20
N ILE A 75 3.65 -6.62 -2.29
CA ILE A 75 4.56 -7.08 -1.23
C ILE A 75 4.73 -5.96 -0.21
N LEU A 76 4.36 -6.23 1.04
CA LEU A 76 4.58 -5.31 2.15
C LEU A 76 6.07 -5.30 2.53
N GLN A 77 6.53 -4.17 3.07
CA GLN A 77 7.89 -4.07 3.61
C GLN A 77 8.11 -5.08 4.73
N GLY A 78 9.25 -5.79 4.64
CA GLY A 78 9.56 -6.93 5.50
C GLY A 78 9.42 -8.28 4.80
N ASP A 79 8.59 -8.37 3.76
CA ASP A 79 8.57 -9.49 2.82
C ASP A 79 9.48 -9.22 1.61
N THR A 80 9.87 -10.30 0.93
CA THR A 80 10.59 -10.26 -0.35
C THR A 80 9.83 -11.11 -1.38
N VAL A 81 10.15 -10.94 -2.66
CA VAL A 81 9.63 -11.81 -3.72
C VAL A 81 9.84 -13.28 -3.35
N GLU A 82 11.06 -13.64 -2.95
CA GLU A 82 11.41 -15.01 -2.57
C GLU A 82 10.61 -15.51 -1.37
N SER A 83 10.43 -14.69 -0.32
CA SER A 83 9.67 -15.09 0.88
C SER A 83 8.21 -15.36 0.56
N VAL A 84 7.63 -14.54 -0.32
CA VAL A 84 6.24 -14.67 -0.77
C VAL A 84 6.07 -15.90 -1.66
N GLU A 85 6.97 -16.11 -2.63
CA GLU A 85 6.93 -17.32 -3.49
C GLU A 85 7.05 -18.59 -2.66
N ARG A 86 7.95 -18.64 -1.70
CA ARG A 86 8.11 -19.78 -0.79
C ARG A 86 6.85 -20.03 0.03
N ARG A 87 6.21 -18.97 0.54
CA ARG A 87 4.96 -19.06 1.29
C ARG A 87 3.83 -19.58 0.41
N LEU A 88 3.68 -19.05 -0.79
CA LEU A 88 2.66 -19.50 -1.76
C LEU A 88 2.89 -20.95 -2.18
N GLN A 89 4.14 -21.36 -2.42
CA GLN A 89 4.46 -22.75 -2.79
C GLN A 89 4.00 -23.74 -1.70
N GLY A 90 4.01 -23.33 -0.44
CA GLY A 90 3.55 -24.18 0.69
C GLY A 90 2.03 -24.45 0.68
N PHE A 91 1.25 -23.67 -0.06
CA PHE A 91 -0.21 -23.90 -0.21
C PHE A 91 -0.59 -24.64 -1.48
N LEU A 92 0.37 -24.88 -2.40
CA LEU A 92 0.06 -25.46 -3.69
C LEU A 92 0.07 -26.99 -3.63
N PRO A 93 -0.87 -27.66 -4.34
CA PRO A 93 -0.85 -29.11 -4.50
C PRO A 93 0.41 -29.58 -5.23
N GLU A 94 0.70 -30.88 -5.06
CA GLU A 94 1.77 -31.52 -5.82
C GLU A 94 1.56 -31.36 -7.34
N GLY A 95 2.66 -31.08 -8.06
CA GLY A 95 2.64 -30.86 -9.50
C GLY A 95 2.35 -29.42 -9.94
N VAL A 96 1.83 -28.55 -9.05
CA VAL A 96 1.65 -27.12 -9.33
C VAL A 96 2.95 -26.37 -9.05
N LYS A 97 3.38 -25.51 -9.99
CA LYS A 97 4.62 -24.74 -9.90
C LYS A 97 4.36 -23.26 -10.03
N ILE A 98 5.07 -22.47 -9.24
CA ILE A 98 5.13 -21.03 -9.42
C ILE A 98 6.11 -20.69 -10.53
N ARG A 99 5.71 -19.76 -11.39
CA ARG A 99 6.57 -19.13 -12.39
C ARG A 99 6.58 -17.62 -12.13
N HIS A 100 7.71 -17.10 -11.70
CA HIS A 100 7.91 -15.66 -11.63
C HIS A 100 7.84 -15.04 -13.03
N ILE A 101 6.99 -14.03 -13.21
CA ILE A 101 6.84 -13.31 -14.49
C ILE A 101 7.59 -11.98 -14.41
N SER A 102 7.31 -11.22 -13.36
CA SER A 102 7.95 -9.91 -13.12
C SER A 102 7.71 -9.50 -11.68
N GLY A 103 8.53 -8.63 -11.19
CA GLY A 103 8.41 -8.05 -9.84
C GLY A 103 9.78 -7.75 -9.26
N LYS A 104 9.77 -7.00 -8.20
CA LYS A 104 10.96 -6.63 -7.42
C LYS A 104 10.58 -6.52 -5.96
N ASP A 105 11.55 -6.64 -5.10
CA ASP A 105 11.38 -6.41 -3.68
C ASP A 105 10.89 -4.98 -3.40
N PRO A 106 10.16 -4.78 -2.31
CA PRO A 106 9.73 -3.46 -1.87
C PRO A 106 10.91 -2.51 -1.70
N VAL A 107 10.72 -1.27 -2.09
CA VAL A 107 11.69 -0.21 -1.82
C VAL A 107 11.57 0.19 -0.34
N PRO A 108 12.67 0.29 0.41
CA PRO A 108 12.61 0.73 1.80
C PRO A 108 11.91 2.08 1.93
N ALA A 109 10.98 2.20 2.87
CA ALA A 109 10.28 3.45 3.14
C ALA A 109 11.25 4.52 3.66
N SER A 110 10.98 5.77 3.32
CA SER A 110 11.62 6.90 3.97
C SER A 110 11.04 7.08 5.38
N THR A 111 11.90 7.40 6.34
CA THR A 111 11.46 7.62 7.71
C THR A 111 10.81 8.99 7.88
N PRO A 112 9.73 9.11 8.68
CA PRO A 112 9.17 10.40 9.04
C PRO A 112 10.10 11.23 9.95
N ASP A 113 11.17 10.64 10.48
CA ASP A 113 12.18 11.36 11.27
C ASP A 113 13.28 12.01 10.40
N SER A 114 13.22 11.89 9.08
CA SER A 114 14.19 12.49 8.18
C SER A 114 14.12 14.02 8.16
N ASP A 115 15.27 14.66 7.88
CA ASP A 115 15.33 16.13 7.74
C ASP A 115 14.42 16.62 6.61
N SER A 116 14.33 15.86 5.53
CA SER A 116 13.44 16.18 4.40
C SER A 116 11.97 16.17 4.81
N TYR A 117 11.54 15.20 5.63
CA TYR A 117 10.17 15.15 6.14
C TYR A 117 9.89 16.33 7.07
N ARG A 118 10.81 16.64 8.00
CA ARG A 118 10.70 17.80 8.88
C ARG A 118 10.64 19.11 8.10
N LEU A 119 11.46 19.25 7.06
CA LEU A 119 11.44 20.44 6.20
C LEU A 119 10.11 20.58 5.45
N LEU A 120 9.62 19.49 4.86
CA LEU A 120 8.31 19.47 4.17
C LEU A 120 7.19 19.86 5.13
N THR A 121 7.14 19.27 6.33
CA THR A 121 6.14 19.60 7.36
C THR A 121 6.20 21.09 7.73
N LYS A 122 7.41 21.64 7.92
CA LYS A 122 7.58 23.07 8.21
C LYS A 122 7.03 23.96 7.07
N ILE A 123 7.29 23.59 5.83
CA ILE A 123 6.76 24.31 4.67
C ILE A 123 5.24 24.24 4.62
N LEU A 124 4.68 23.04 4.85
CA LEU A 124 3.23 22.86 4.88
C LEU A 124 2.55 23.71 5.96
N HIS A 125 3.12 23.77 7.16
CA HIS A 125 2.60 24.63 8.22
C HIS A 125 2.71 26.11 7.86
N ALA A 126 3.76 26.52 7.17
CA ALA A 126 3.90 27.92 6.72
C ALA A 126 2.86 28.30 5.65
N VAL A 127 2.44 27.35 4.81
CA VAL A 127 1.46 27.58 3.72
C VAL A 127 0.03 27.44 4.20
N TYR A 128 -0.26 26.38 4.95
CA TYR A 128 -1.64 25.98 5.31
C TYR A 128 -2.01 26.24 6.77
N GLY A 129 -1.07 26.69 7.60
CA GLY A 129 -1.27 26.95 9.02
C GLY A 129 -0.87 25.77 9.92
N ASN A 130 -0.68 26.07 11.21
CA ASN A 130 -0.18 25.09 12.18
C ASN A 130 -1.22 24.04 12.60
N GLU A 131 -2.47 24.22 12.23
CA GLU A 131 -3.54 23.24 12.49
C GLU A 131 -3.48 22.05 11.52
N LEU A 132 -2.68 22.15 10.44
CA LEU A 132 -2.48 21.05 9.52
C LEU A 132 -1.77 19.89 10.20
N LEU A 133 -2.31 18.68 10.05
CA LEU A 133 -1.65 17.46 10.46
C LEU A 133 -0.85 16.88 9.29
N ALA A 134 0.47 16.85 9.42
CA ALA A 134 1.35 16.15 8.49
C ALA A 134 1.40 14.67 8.87
N ILE A 135 0.69 13.84 8.11
CA ILE A 135 0.58 12.40 8.39
C ILE A 135 1.47 11.64 7.42
N PRO A 136 2.45 10.83 7.90
CA PRO A 136 3.20 9.93 7.04
C PRO A 136 2.25 8.88 6.45
N PHE A 137 2.34 8.63 5.15
CA PHE A 137 1.41 7.76 4.43
C PHE A 137 2.15 6.63 3.71
N LEU A 138 1.67 5.38 3.88
CA LEU A 138 2.14 4.25 3.10
C LEU A 138 1.40 4.21 1.76
N MET A 139 2.11 4.49 0.67
CA MET A 139 1.58 4.33 -0.68
C MET A 139 1.47 2.85 -1.03
N LEU A 140 0.24 2.37 -1.23
CA LEU A 140 -0.04 0.97 -1.59
C LEU A 140 0.19 0.67 -3.08
N GLY A 141 0.51 1.68 -3.88
CA GLY A 141 0.84 1.58 -5.30
C GLY A 141 2.34 1.56 -5.56
N ALA A 142 2.71 1.24 -6.79
CA ALA A 142 4.08 1.39 -7.26
C ALA A 142 4.28 2.79 -7.86
N THR A 143 5.45 3.40 -7.59
CA THR A 143 5.85 4.70 -8.11
C THR A 143 7.28 4.66 -8.61
N ASP A 144 7.77 5.77 -9.16
CA ASP A 144 9.15 5.92 -9.62
C ASP A 144 10.17 6.03 -8.48
N THR A 145 9.76 5.99 -7.22
CA THR A 145 10.61 6.02 -6.01
C THR A 145 11.79 5.06 -6.13
N ARG A 146 11.59 3.87 -6.72
CA ARG A 146 12.63 2.86 -6.92
C ARG A 146 13.84 3.34 -7.74
N TYR A 147 13.64 4.32 -8.61
CA TYR A 147 14.72 4.86 -9.45
C TYR A 147 15.52 5.94 -8.73
N TYR A 148 14.96 6.57 -7.72
CA TYR A 148 15.61 7.60 -6.92
C TYR A 148 16.35 7.03 -5.69
N LYS A 149 15.84 5.95 -5.10
CA LYS A 149 16.45 5.33 -3.92
C LYS A 149 17.96 5.01 -4.04
N PRO A 150 18.50 4.59 -5.19
CA PRO A 150 19.93 4.36 -5.33
C PRO A 150 20.80 5.62 -5.18
N ILE A 151 20.22 6.81 -5.31
CA ILE A 151 20.93 8.10 -5.28
C ILE A 151 20.54 8.97 -4.09
N THR A 152 19.55 8.56 -3.28
CA THR A 152 19.13 9.29 -2.07
C THR A 152 18.48 8.35 -1.05
N ASP A 153 18.76 8.60 0.23
CA ASP A 153 18.18 7.84 1.34
C ASP A 153 16.72 8.21 1.63
N THR A 154 16.30 9.41 1.18
CA THR A 154 14.94 9.91 1.42
C THR A 154 14.26 10.29 0.13
N VAL A 155 13.12 9.66 -0.14
CA VAL A 155 12.20 10.01 -1.22
C VAL A 155 10.82 10.18 -0.59
N LEU A 156 10.26 11.38 -0.73
CA LEU A 156 8.91 11.70 -0.25
C LEU A 156 7.98 11.81 -1.45
N LEU A 157 6.84 11.15 -1.36
CA LEU A 157 5.74 11.30 -2.31
C LEU A 157 4.79 12.37 -1.76
N PHE A 158 4.66 13.45 -2.49
CA PHE A 158 3.83 14.56 -2.10
C PHE A 158 3.17 15.19 -3.33
N THR A 159 1.88 15.46 -3.22
CA THR A 159 1.12 16.22 -4.22
C THR A 159 0.72 17.55 -3.62
N GLY A 160 1.09 18.66 -4.28
CA GLY A 160 0.89 20.01 -3.77
C GLY A 160 -0.54 20.56 -3.93
N HIS A 161 -1.54 19.70 -4.08
CA HIS A 161 -2.92 20.09 -4.30
C HIS A 161 -3.87 19.44 -3.29
N VAL A 162 -5.03 20.05 -3.09
CA VAL A 162 -6.06 19.52 -2.20
C VAL A 162 -6.82 18.40 -2.92
N HIS A 163 -6.82 17.22 -2.33
CA HIS A 163 -7.61 16.08 -2.80
C HIS A 163 -8.93 16.00 -2.00
N ASP A 164 -10.05 16.02 -2.69
CA ASP A 164 -11.36 15.85 -2.10
C ASP A 164 -12.23 14.86 -2.91
N ASN A 165 -13.48 14.66 -2.49
CA ASN A 165 -14.41 13.71 -3.11
C ASN A 165 -14.90 14.10 -4.50
N ARG A 166 -14.52 15.27 -5.02
CA ARG A 166 -14.85 15.73 -6.39
C ARG A 166 -13.90 15.17 -7.45
N TRP A 167 -12.81 14.53 -7.03
CA TRP A 167 -11.85 13.94 -7.96
C TRP A 167 -12.38 12.67 -8.59
N GLY A 168 -12.11 12.50 -9.88
CA GLY A 168 -12.26 11.20 -10.53
C GLY A 168 -11.21 10.22 -10.04
N ALA A 169 -11.61 8.96 -9.89
CA ALA A 169 -10.68 7.93 -9.46
C ALA A 169 -9.62 7.66 -10.54
N ALA A 170 -8.37 7.57 -10.13
CA ALA A 170 -7.24 7.28 -11.00
C ALA A 170 -7.45 5.97 -11.78
N HIS A 171 -7.09 5.98 -13.07
CA HIS A 171 -7.22 4.86 -14.00
C HIS A 171 -8.67 4.41 -14.29
N GLN A 172 -9.65 5.25 -14.02
CA GLN A 172 -11.06 4.97 -14.30
C GLN A 172 -11.62 5.89 -15.39
N VAL A 173 -12.79 5.49 -15.89
CA VAL A 173 -13.54 6.35 -16.83
C VAL A 173 -13.89 7.67 -16.14
N ASN A 174 -13.70 8.79 -16.85
CA ASN A 174 -13.86 10.15 -16.31
C ASN A 174 -12.86 10.52 -15.20
N GLU A 175 -11.65 9.97 -15.22
CA GLU A 175 -10.57 10.49 -14.39
C GLU A 175 -10.40 12.00 -14.64
N HIS A 176 -10.47 12.80 -13.59
CA HIS A 176 -10.37 14.25 -13.65
C HIS A 176 -9.92 14.85 -12.32
N ILE A 177 -9.43 16.08 -12.40
CA ILE A 177 -9.08 16.92 -11.26
C ILE A 177 -9.82 18.25 -11.39
N PRO A 178 -10.45 18.77 -10.32
CA PRO A 178 -11.03 20.11 -10.34
C PRO A 178 -9.96 21.18 -10.57
N VAL A 179 -10.29 22.19 -11.39
CA VAL A 179 -9.33 23.27 -11.71
C VAL A 179 -8.95 24.10 -10.47
N ASP A 180 -9.88 24.26 -9.55
CA ASP A 180 -9.68 24.98 -8.29
C ASP A 180 -8.88 24.18 -7.24
N ALA A 181 -8.54 22.92 -7.54
CA ALA A 181 -7.67 22.08 -6.70
C ALA A 181 -6.19 22.13 -7.16
N LEU A 182 -5.90 22.79 -8.27
CA LEU A 182 -4.55 23.02 -8.79
C LEU A 182 -3.95 24.29 -8.19
#